data_6059211b76f2ad27d7cd90ff0d4239c5
#
_entry.id   6059211b76f2ad27d7cd90ff0d4239c5
#
_cell.length_a   1.000
_cell.length_b   1.000
_cell.length_c   1.000
_cell.angle_alpha   90.00
_cell.angle_beta   90.00
_cell.angle_gamma   90.00
#
_symmetry.space_group_name_H-M   'P 1'
#
loop_
_entity.id
_entity.type
_entity.pdbx_description
1 polymer ?
#
loop_
_entity_poly.entity_id
_entity_poly.type
_entity_poly.pdbx_seq_one_letter_code
_entity_poly.pdbx_strand_id
1 'polypeptide(L)'
;MMLTFNQYNDVLKFEGEQMTIGNPVKILLVEDNPDHAALVIKGLRSNNVANSLVHLEDGESALDYVLQRGRYADPSTSPRPDLILLDLRLPRVDGLEVLRILKSNEDTLRIPVVVLTTSDAEMDIAKAYDYHANSYMVKPVSFEHFMELMKALGCYWVAFNKCAE
;
A
#
# COMPACT_ATOMS: atom_id res chain seq x y z
N MET A 1 16.42 28.73 -1.77
CA MET A 1 15.34 27.97 -2.40
C MET A 1 14.25 27.81 -1.35
N MET A 2 13.14 28.48 -1.48
CA MET A 2 12.09 28.58 -0.44
C MET A 2 10.95 27.63 -0.84
N LEU A 3 10.64 26.65 0.01
CA LEU A 3 9.50 25.76 -0.14
C LEU A 3 8.27 26.46 0.46
N THR A 4 7.27 26.77 -0.34
CA THR A 4 5.99 27.27 0.15
C THR A 4 4.94 26.19 0.09
N PHE A 5 4.35 25.84 1.25
CA PHE A 5 3.21 24.96 1.36
C PHE A 5 1.92 25.77 1.23
N ASN A 6 1.07 25.42 0.30
CA ASN A 6 -0.26 26.02 0.21
C ASN A 6 -1.31 25.02 0.74
N GLN A 7 -2.10 25.45 1.70
CA GLN A 7 -2.93 24.63 2.60
C GLN A 7 -4.14 23.95 1.93
N TYR A 8 -4.41 24.11 0.63
CA TYR A 8 -5.67 23.63 0.04
C TYR A 8 -5.60 22.98 -1.36
N ASN A 9 -4.42 22.82 -1.97
CA ASN A 9 -4.29 22.05 -3.23
C ASN A 9 -2.81 21.74 -3.49
N ASP A 10 -2.22 20.82 -2.71
CA ASP A 10 -0.78 20.62 -2.73
C ASP A 10 -0.31 19.71 -3.85
N VAL A 11 -0.15 20.36 -4.98
CA VAL A 11 0.96 20.09 -5.88
C VAL A 11 2.14 20.91 -5.33
N LEU A 12 3.24 20.30 -4.93
CA LEU A 12 4.50 21.01 -4.64
C LEU A 12 4.88 21.83 -5.89
N LYS A 13 4.65 23.15 -5.86
CA LYS A 13 5.10 24.04 -6.91
C LYS A 13 6.48 24.55 -6.52
N PHE A 14 7.48 24.14 -7.27
CA PHE A 14 8.71 24.90 -7.38
C PHE A 14 8.44 26.05 -8.37
N GLU A 15 8.89 27.26 -8.07
CA GLU A 15 8.78 28.38 -9.01
C GLU A 15 9.39 28.00 -10.36
N GLY A 16 8.55 27.80 -11.37
CA GLY A 16 8.95 27.63 -12.77
C GLY A 16 8.75 26.26 -13.39
N GLU A 17 8.45 25.18 -12.65
CA GLU A 17 8.20 23.86 -13.26
C GLU A 17 6.95 23.21 -12.65
N GLN A 18 5.96 22.91 -13.50
CA GLN A 18 4.94 21.93 -13.18
C GLN A 18 5.64 20.57 -13.12
N MET A 19 5.88 20.04 -11.90
CA MET A 19 6.17 18.63 -11.77
C MET A 19 4.91 17.85 -12.19
N THR A 20 4.91 17.37 -13.42
CA THR A 20 4.06 16.27 -13.82
C THR A 20 4.46 15.10 -12.90
N ILE A 21 3.62 14.83 -11.90
CA ILE A 21 3.73 13.64 -11.09
C ILE A 21 3.68 12.47 -12.07
N GLY A 22 4.69 11.61 -12.02
CA GLY A 22 4.83 10.45 -12.89
C GLY A 22 3.56 9.60 -12.95
N ASN A 23 3.61 8.49 -13.66
CA ASN A 23 2.50 7.55 -13.76
C ASN A 23 1.86 7.29 -12.38
N PRO A 24 0.51 7.22 -12.30
CA PRO A 24 -0.16 6.98 -11.03
C PRO A 24 0.36 5.71 -10.38
N VAL A 25 0.70 5.79 -9.09
CA VAL A 25 1.18 4.65 -8.30
C VAL A 25 0.11 3.59 -8.20
N LYS A 26 0.43 2.36 -8.55
CA LYS A 26 -0.47 1.21 -8.47
C LYS A 26 -0.42 0.62 -7.06
N ILE A 27 -1.52 0.72 -6.35
CA ILE A 27 -1.63 0.21 -4.98
C ILE A 27 -2.53 -1.02 -4.97
N LEU A 28 -2.04 -2.11 -4.38
CA LEU A 28 -2.86 -3.26 -4.04
C LEU A 28 -3.22 -3.17 -2.54
N LEU A 29 -4.50 -3.09 -2.25
CA LEU A 29 -5.03 -3.21 -0.88
C LEU A 29 -5.56 -4.62 -0.69
N VAL A 30 -5.07 -5.34 0.33
CA VAL A 30 -5.56 -6.65 0.74
C VAL A 30 -6.18 -6.53 2.12
N GLU A 31 -7.51 -6.59 2.19
CA GLU A 31 -8.31 -6.29 3.38
C GLU A 31 -9.67 -6.97 3.25
N ASP A 32 -10.00 -7.86 4.17
CA ASP A 32 -11.28 -8.60 4.15
C ASP A 32 -12.45 -7.84 4.79
N ASN A 33 -12.16 -6.87 5.66
CA ASN A 33 -13.18 -6.04 6.28
C ASN A 33 -13.56 -4.87 5.36
N PRO A 34 -14.80 -4.80 4.87
CA PRO A 34 -15.24 -3.78 3.92
C PRO A 34 -15.20 -2.35 4.50
N ASP A 35 -15.44 -2.18 5.81
CA ASP A 35 -15.39 -0.88 6.46
C ASP A 35 -13.96 -0.36 6.56
N HIS A 36 -13.01 -1.22 6.90
CA HIS A 36 -11.59 -0.90 6.90
C HIS A 36 -11.09 -0.56 5.48
N ALA A 37 -11.47 -1.38 4.50
CA ALA A 37 -11.12 -1.12 3.11
C ALA A 37 -11.64 0.25 2.63
N ALA A 38 -12.91 0.57 2.93
CA ALA A 38 -13.52 1.85 2.58
C ALA A 38 -12.78 3.04 3.21
N LEU A 39 -12.33 2.92 4.47
CA LEU A 39 -11.55 3.95 5.17
C LEU A 39 -10.18 4.16 4.54
N VAL A 40 -9.47 3.07 4.20
CA VAL A 40 -8.18 3.15 3.51
C VAL A 40 -8.33 3.84 2.15
N ILE A 41 -9.29 3.40 1.35
CA ILE A 41 -9.57 3.97 0.03
C ILE A 41 -9.91 5.46 0.12
N LYS A 42 -10.79 5.83 1.06
CA LYS A 42 -11.15 7.23 1.31
C LYS A 42 -9.93 8.05 1.72
N GLY A 43 -9.12 7.54 2.64
CA GLY A 43 -7.93 8.21 3.14
C GLY A 43 -6.89 8.46 2.04
N LEU A 44 -6.64 7.49 1.18
CA LEU A 44 -5.71 7.63 0.05
C LEU A 44 -6.23 8.61 -1.00
N ARG A 45 -7.52 8.58 -1.32
CA ARG A 45 -8.14 9.50 -2.29
C ARG A 45 -8.19 10.94 -1.82
N SER A 46 -8.46 11.19 -0.54
CA SER A 46 -8.58 12.55 0.02
C SER A 46 -7.26 13.32 0.02
N ASN A 47 -6.14 12.64 -0.12
CA ASN A 47 -4.81 13.26 -0.15
C ASN A 47 -4.31 13.64 -1.55
N ASN A 48 -5.18 13.65 -2.57
CA ASN A 48 -4.89 14.05 -3.97
C ASN A 48 -3.67 13.34 -4.58
N VAL A 49 -3.31 12.20 -4.05
CA VAL A 49 -2.23 11.42 -4.62
C VAL A 49 -2.80 10.59 -5.76
N ALA A 50 -2.34 10.87 -6.98
CA ALA A 50 -2.74 10.10 -8.16
C ALA A 50 -2.33 8.64 -7.97
N ASN A 51 -3.31 7.78 -7.71
CA ASN A 51 -3.10 6.36 -7.56
C ASN A 51 -4.15 5.55 -8.32
N SER A 52 -3.74 4.35 -8.72
CA SER A 52 -4.63 3.30 -9.20
C SER A 52 -4.70 2.24 -8.12
N LEU A 53 -5.88 1.99 -7.56
CA LEU A 53 -6.06 1.09 -6.44
C LEU A 53 -6.87 -0.14 -6.85
N VAL A 54 -6.31 -1.31 -6.57
CA VAL A 54 -7.00 -2.61 -6.63
C VAL A 54 -7.24 -3.09 -5.21
N HIS A 55 -8.45 -3.53 -4.90
CA HIS A 55 -8.82 -4.10 -3.61
C HIS A 55 -9.14 -5.59 -3.76
N LEU A 56 -8.53 -6.42 -2.91
CA LEU A 56 -8.78 -7.85 -2.80
C LEU A 56 -9.06 -8.21 -1.34
N GLU A 57 -9.94 -9.19 -1.14
CA GLU A 57 -10.50 -9.50 0.18
C GLU A 57 -9.87 -10.75 0.83
N ASP A 58 -8.94 -11.43 0.15
CA ASP A 58 -8.30 -12.64 0.67
C ASP A 58 -6.86 -12.81 0.17
N GLY A 59 -6.10 -13.59 0.94
CA GLY A 59 -4.68 -13.80 0.68
C GLY A 59 -4.39 -14.64 -0.58
N GLU A 60 -5.26 -15.58 -0.94
CA GLU A 60 -5.10 -16.40 -2.15
C GLU A 60 -5.24 -15.53 -3.40
N SER A 61 -6.31 -14.73 -3.48
CA SER A 61 -6.52 -13.77 -4.56
C SER A 61 -5.38 -12.76 -4.67
N ALA A 62 -4.83 -12.31 -3.53
CA ALA A 62 -3.68 -11.42 -3.51
C ALA A 62 -2.44 -12.06 -4.12
N LEU A 63 -2.14 -13.31 -3.74
CA LEU A 63 -1.03 -14.08 -4.32
C LEU A 63 -1.23 -14.28 -5.83
N ASP A 64 -2.41 -14.69 -6.26
CA ASP A 64 -2.70 -14.89 -7.68
C ASP A 64 -2.54 -13.61 -8.49
N TYR A 65 -2.97 -12.46 -7.94
CA TYR A 65 -2.82 -11.16 -8.58
C TYR A 65 -1.34 -10.77 -8.75
N VAL A 66 -0.57 -10.79 -7.66
CA VAL A 66 0.82 -10.33 -7.67
C VAL A 66 1.73 -11.28 -8.45
N LEU A 67 1.48 -12.60 -8.36
CA LEU A 67 2.22 -13.63 -9.09
C LEU A 67 1.69 -13.85 -10.51
N GLN A 68 0.67 -13.11 -10.92
CA GLN A 68 0.07 -13.15 -12.26
C GLN A 68 -0.41 -14.57 -12.65
N ARG A 69 -1.29 -15.13 -11.82
CA ARG A 69 -1.83 -16.49 -11.98
C ARG A 69 -3.32 -16.48 -12.26
N GLY A 70 -3.82 -17.55 -12.87
CA GLY A 70 -5.24 -17.77 -13.11
C GLY A 70 -5.88 -16.60 -13.88
N ARG A 71 -6.94 -16.01 -13.32
CA ARG A 71 -7.64 -14.86 -13.91
C ARG A 71 -6.80 -13.58 -14.01
N TYR A 72 -5.68 -13.53 -13.31
CA TYR A 72 -4.77 -12.39 -13.29
C TYR A 72 -3.50 -12.62 -14.13
N ALA A 73 -3.48 -13.63 -14.98
CA ALA A 73 -2.29 -14.01 -15.77
C ALA A 73 -1.89 -12.97 -16.83
N ASP A 74 -2.82 -12.09 -17.23
CA ASP A 74 -2.53 -11.03 -18.20
C ASP A 74 -2.04 -9.75 -17.51
N PRO A 75 -0.74 -9.38 -17.68
CA PRO A 75 -0.18 -8.19 -17.07
C PRO A 75 -0.81 -6.88 -17.56
N SER A 76 -1.47 -6.88 -18.71
CA SER A 76 -2.11 -5.68 -19.25
C SER A 76 -3.39 -5.31 -18.48
N THR A 77 -4.09 -6.30 -17.96
CA THR A 77 -5.30 -6.15 -17.15
C THR A 77 -5.02 -6.25 -15.65
N SER A 78 -3.94 -6.92 -15.28
CA SER A 78 -3.53 -7.14 -13.88
C SER A 78 -2.05 -6.78 -13.69
N PRO A 79 -1.70 -5.50 -13.83
CA PRO A 79 -0.31 -5.06 -13.67
C PRO A 79 0.15 -5.24 -12.23
N ARG A 80 1.41 -5.62 -12.03
CA ARG A 80 2.00 -5.70 -10.69
C ARG A 80 1.91 -4.36 -9.97
N PRO A 81 1.61 -4.37 -8.66
CA PRO A 81 1.53 -3.15 -7.89
C PRO A 81 2.91 -2.56 -7.59
N ASP A 82 2.94 -1.24 -7.40
CA ASP A 82 4.11 -0.50 -6.94
C ASP A 82 4.18 -0.48 -5.40
N LEU A 83 3.06 -0.74 -4.73
CA LEU A 83 2.92 -0.81 -3.28
C LEU A 83 1.81 -1.79 -2.90
N ILE A 84 2.05 -2.61 -1.88
CA ILE A 84 1.04 -3.50 -1.28
C ILE A 84 0.74 -3.03 0.14
N LEU A 85 -0.53 -2.76 0.43
CA LEU A 85 -1.07 -2.57 1.77
C LEU A 85 -1.73 -3.88 2.20
N LEU A 86 -1.21 -4.51 3.24
CA LEU A 86 -1.54 -5.89 3.58
C LEU A 86 -2.05 -6.01 5.01
N ASP A 87 -3.31 -6.43 5.19
CA ASP A 87 -3.76 -6.90 6.50
C ASP A 87 -3.19 -8.31 6.77
N LEU A 88 -2.97 -8.62 8.04
CA LEU A 88 -2.50 -9.94 8.46
C LEU A 88 -3.64 -10.94 8.63
N ARG A 89 -4.81 -10.49 9.08
CA ARG A 89 -5.96 -11.36 9.39
C ARG A 89 -6.84 -11.57 8.15
N LEU A 90 -6.36 -12.33 7.20
CA LEU A 90 -7.05 -12.61 5.95
C LEU A 90 -7.60 -14.04 5.91
N PRO A 91 -8.74 -14.26 5.24
CA PRO A 91 -9.22 -15.59 4.94
C PRO A 91 -8.38 -16.28 3.87
N ARG A 92 -8.51 -17.60 3.76
CA ARG A 92 -7.83 -18.53 2.85
C ARG A 92 -6.33 -18.63 3.11
N VAL A 93 -5.56 -17.56 2.87
CA VAL A 93 -4.14 -17.48 3.14
C VAL A 93 -3.90 -16.30 4.06
N ASP A 94 -3.31 -16.56 5.24
CA ASP A 94 -2.95 -15.54 6.23
C ASP A 94 -1.96 -14.52 5.67
N GLY A 95 -2.07 -13.26 6.11
CA GLY A 95 -1.25 -12.18 5.57
C GLY A 95 0.25 -12.35 5.81
N LEU A 96 0.69 -12.95 6.92
CA LEU A 96 2.11 -13.26 7.12
C LEU A 96 2.61 -14.29 6.11
N GLU A 97 1.79 -15.28 5.76
CA GLU A 97 2.14 -16.26 4.73
C GLU A 97 2.17 -15.63 3.34
N VAL A 98 1.22 -14.73 3.03
CA VAL A 98 1.26 -13.91 1.80
C VAL A 98 2.58 -13.14 1.71
N LEU A 99 2.94 -12.42 2.77
CA LEU A 99 4.20 -11.67 2.85
C LEU A 99 5.41 -12.56 2.62
N ARG A 100 5.49 -13.70 3.31
CA ARG A 100 6.58 -14.67 3.18
C ARG A 100 6.75 -15.17 1.74
N ILE A 101 5.66 -15.54 1.09
CA ILE A 101 5.67 -16.02 -0.30
C ILE A 101 6.14 -14.92 -1.25
N LEU A 102 5.60 -13.71 -1.15
CA LEU A 102 5.97 -12.60 -2.02
C LEU A 102 7.44 -12.21 -1.87
N LYS A 103 7.96 -12.22 -0.64
CA LYS A 103 9.35 -11.86 -0.36
C LYS A 103 10.36 -12.97 -0.64
N SER A 104 9.89 -14.20 -0.83
CA SER A 104 10.72 -15.34 -1.25
C SER A 104 10.80 -15.53 -2.76
N ASN A 105 10.03 -14.76 -3.54
CA ASN A 105 9.98 -14.88 -5.00
C ASN A 105 10.78 -13.74 -5.65
N GLU A 106 11.71 -14.07 -6.55
CA GLU A 106 12.62 -13.12 -7.20
C GLU A 106 11.89 -12.00 -7.96
N ASP A 107 10.74 -12.31 -8.56
CA ASP A 107 9.96 -11.36 -9.34
C ASP A 107 9.19 -10.34 -8.47
N THR A 108 8.94 -10.66 -7.20
CA THR A 108 8.05 -9.86 -6.34
C THR A 108 8.72 -9.35 -5.07
N LEU A 109 9.90 -9.87 -4.71
CA LEU A 109 10.60 -9.50 -3.47
C LEU A 109 10.86 -7.98 -3.34
N ARG A 110 11.03 -7.27 -4.46
CA ARG A 110 11.31 -5.84 -4.49
C ARG A 110 10.06 -4.98 -4.32
N ILE A 111 8.86 -5.54 -4.49
CA ILE A 111 7.62 -4.79 -4.29
C ILE A 111 7.51 -4.42 -2.81
N PRO A 112 7.43 -3.13 -2.45
CA PRO A 112 7.27 -2.72 -1.07
C PRO A 112 5.94 -3.23 -0.51
N VAL A 113 6.00 -3.80 0.69
CA VAL A 113 4.83 -4.27 1.44
C VAL A 113 4.76 -3.53 2.77
N VAL A 114 3.69 -2.80 2.97
CA VAL A 114 3.32 -2.17 4.23
C VAL A 114 2.23 -3.01 4.88
N VAL A 115 2.53 -3.57 6.04
CA VAL A 115 1.52 -4.23 6.86
C VAL A 115 0.65 -3.18 7.52
N LEU A 116 -0.67 -3.28 7.34
CA LEU A 116 -1.66 -2.38 7.91
C LEU A 116 -2.75 -3.23 8.59
N THR A 117 -2.64 -3.45 9.88
CA THR A 117 -3.44 -4.41 10.63
C THR A 117 -3.90 -3.88 11.98
N THR A 118 -4.93 -4.51 12.56
CA THR A 118 -5.33 -4.25 13.95
C THR A 118 -4.46 -4.99 14.97
N SER A 119 -3.61 -5.93 14.53
CA SER A 119 -2.72 -6.66 15.44
C SER A 119 -1.54 -5.79 15.88
N ASP A 120 -1.35 -5.67 17.20
CA ASP A 120 -0.19 -5.08 17.85
C ASP A 120 0.68 -6.11 18.57
N ALA A 121 0.44 -7.41 18.29
CA ALA A 121 1.19 -8.50 18.90
C ALA A 121 2.67 -8.46 18.48
N GLU A 122 3.57 -8.45 19.46
CA GLU A 122 5.03 -8.40 19.22
C GLU A 122 5.52 -9.52 18.30
N MET A 123 4.91 -10.71 18.41
CA MET A 123 5.25 -11.85 17.54
C MET A 123 4.86 -11.60 16.07
N ASP A 124 3.73 -10.95 15.80
CA ASP A 124 3.32 -10.62 14.44
C ASP A 124 4.24 -9.55 13.85
N ILE A 125 4.61 -8.55 14.65
CA ILE A 125 5.56 -7.51 14.26
C ILE A 125 6.93 -8.12 13.93
N ALA A 126 7.46 -8.96 14.82
CA ALA A 126 8.76 -9.62 14.62
C ALA A 126 8.77 -10.47 13.34
N LYS A 127 7.76 -11.31 13.14
CA LYS A 127 7.64 -12.16 11.95
C LYS A 127 7.49 -11.35 10.66
N ALA A 128 6.74 -10.24 10.70
CA ALA A 128 6.59 -9.37 9.53
C ALA A 128 7.94 -8.79 9.10
N TYR A 129 8.75 -8.34 10.04
CA TYR A 129 10.11 -7.85 9.72
C TYR A 129 11.08 -8.97 9.35
N ASP A 130 10.99 -10.14 9.96
CA ASP A 130 11.76 -11.33 9.56
C ASP A 130 11.44 -11.75 8.10
N TYR A 131 10.20 -11.54 7.67
CA TYR A 131 9.75 -11.75 6.29
C TYR A 131 9.93 -10.51 5.39
N HIS A 132 10.75 -9.55 5.82
CA HIS A 132 11.13 -8.37 5.04
C HIS A 132 9.96 -7.43 4.69
N ALA A 133 8.99 -7.25 5.59
CA ALA A 133 8.05 -6.14 5.46
C ALA A 133 8.80 -4.80 5.46
N ASN A 134 8.36 -3.88 4.62
CA ASN A 134 8.96 -2.55 4.54
C ASN A 134 8.50 -1.63 5.68
N SER A 135 7.30 -1.86 6.20
CA SER A 135 6.76 -1.16 7.34
C SER A 135 5.64 -1.97 8.00
N TYR A 136 5.42 -1.74 9.28
CA TYR A 136 4.32 -2.32 10.06
C TYR A 136 3.55 -1.18 10.73
N MET A 137 2.27 -1.09 10.44
CA MET A 137 1.40 -0.04 10.95
C MET A 137 0.18 -0.66 11.63
N VAL A 138 -0.05 -0.31 12.88
CA VAL A 138 -1.25 -0.71 13.61
C VAL A 138 -2.37 0.28 13.29
N LYS A 139 -3.52 -0.24 12.87
CA LYS A 139 -4.70 0.58 12.57
C LYS A 139 -5.22 1.24 13.86
N PRO A 140 -5.27 2.57 13.95
CA PRO A 140 -5.81 3.25 15.12
C PRO A 140 -7.32 3.02 15.27
N VAL A 141 -7.81 3.03 16.49
CA VAL A 141 -9.26 2.92 16.79
C VAL A 141 -10.02 4.21 16.42
N SER A 142 -9.36 5.36 16.56
CA SER A 142 -9.97 6.66 16.26
C SER A 142 -9.92 6.94 14.76
N PHE A 143 -11.03 7.42 14.22
CA PHE A 143 -11.15 7.81 12.81
C PHE A 143 -10.15 8.92 12.44
N GLU A 144 -9.99 9.91 13.30
CA GLU A 144 -9.08 11.04 13.08
C GLU A 144 -7.63 10.56 12.96
N HIS A 145 -7.17 9.75 13.88
CA HIS A 145 -5.81 9.19 13.84
C HIS A 145 -5.63 8.24 12.65
N PHE A 146 -6.68 7.51 12.25
CA PHE A 146 -6.63 6.68 11.06
C PHE A 146 -6.43 7.52 9.80
N MET A 147 -7.13 8.64 9.67
CA MET A 147 -6.99 9.56 8.54
C MET A 147 -5.61 10.22 8.51
N GLU A 148 -5.05 10.56 9.67
CA GLU A 148 -3.67 11.06 9.79
C GLU A 148 -2.65 10.01 9.34
N LEU A 149 -2.85 8.74 9.73
CA LEU A 149 -2.01 7.62 9.29
C LEU A 149 -2.06 7.47 7.76
N MET A 150 -3.24 7.53 7.17
CA MET A 150 -3.40 7.44 5.70
C MET A 150 -2.74 8.61 4.98
N LYS A 151 -2.80 9.81 5.55
CA LYS A 151 -2.10 11.00 5.01
C LYS A 151 -0.59 10.79 5.04
N ALA A 152 -0.04 10.35 6.15
CA ALA A 152 1.39 10.10 6.30
C ALA A 152 1.87 9.00 5.33
N LEU A 153 1.11 7.92 5.20
CA LEU A 153 1.39 6.82 4.28
C LEU A 153 1.36 7.29 2.83
N GLY A 154 0.33 8.04 2.44
CA GLY A 154 0.22 8.60 1.09
C GLY A 154 1.38 9.54 0.77
N CYS A 155 1.74 10.45 1.67
CA CYS A 155 2.87 11.35 1.48
C CYS A 155 4.18 10.58 1.34
N TYR A 156 4.47 9.64 2.22
CA TYR A 156 5.75 8.93 2.20
C TYR A 156 5.87 7.98 0.99
N TRP A 157 4.92 7.08 0.82
CA TRP A 157 5.04 6.00 -0.18
C TRP A 157 4.71 6.43 -1.59
N VAL A 158 3.84 7.39 -1.75
CA VAL A 158 3.34 7.78 -3.08
C VAL A 158 4.06 9.03 -3.60
N ALA A 159 4.34 10.03 -2.73
CA ALA A 159 4.95 11.28 -3.16
C ALA A 159 6.48 11.29 -3.06
N PHE A 160 7.06 10.62 -2.06
CA PHE A 160 8.50 10.73 -1.76
C PHE A 160 9.30 9.45 -1.98
N ASN A 161 8.66 8.28 -1.93
CA ASN A 161 9.38 7.02 -2.11
C ASN A 161 9.72 6.79 -3.59
N LYS A 162 10.97 6.40 -3.89
CA LYS A 162 11.39 5.95 -5.22
C LYS A 162 11.51 4.43 -5.18
N CYS A 163 10.73 3.75 -6.02
CA CYS A 163 10.89 2.31 -6.20
C CYS A 163 12.16 2.01 -6.99
N ALA A 164 12.81 0.90 -6.70
CA ALA A 164 13.90 0.39 -7.55
C ALA A 164 13.30 -0.10 -8.89
N GLU A 165 13.87 0.35 -10.00
CA GLU A 165 13.56 -0.15 -11.34
C GLU A 165 14.03 -1.60 -11.52
#